data_e3a2aef8a8ebe1820b7faee37c847a48
#
_entry.id   e3a2aef8a8ebe1820b7faee37c847a48
#
_cell.length_a   1.000
_cell.length_b   1.000
_cell.length_c   1.000
_cell.angle_alpha   90.00
_cell.angle_beta   90.00
_cell.angle_gamma   90.00
#
_symmetry.space_group_name_H-M   'P 1'
#
loop_
_entity.id
_entity.type
_entity.pdbx_description
1 polymer ?
#
loop_
_entity_poly.entity_id
_entity_poly.type
_entity_poly.pdbx_seq_one_letter_code
_entity_poly.pdbx_strand_id
1 'polypeptide(L)'
;MQSDLPQWVKDAPCHIRQNAIFDAHRAYKASINCQFRSCRAPSQTIKFNNCNYSNGAWYPSLTRELTYIASEPVPNACGQATQLIKCKGRWFAVFPESTQSLDNQSDKIIALDPGVRTFLTGFDGSKFLEFGAGDMGRITRLCQHLDGLMSREAKSNNRRQRQGMRVAAGCMRTKIQDLVNETHKQIACYLTENYRVIFLPTFETSQMVQKAKRKIRSKTARAMLTWAHYRFKLFLKQAAMRRGCIIVDVTEEYTSKTCTRCGHVHTKLGGSKKFKCPSCAHELDRDMNGAFGILLKALSDTTCVISDDGVAIVALHGDMSCSVA
;
A
#
# COMPACT_ATOMS: atom_id res chain seq x y z
N MET A 1 12.21 -16.12 41.48
CA MET A 1 11.18 -15.34 40.75
C MET A 1 10.29 -16.15 39.75
N GLN A 2 10.49 -17.45 39.56
CA GLN A 2 9.63 -18.26 38.66
C GLN A 2 8.49 -18.98 39.38
N SER A 3 8.47 -19.03 40.71
CA SER A 3 7.52 -19.78 41.53
C SER A 3 6.10 -19.21 41.52
N ASP A 4 5.93 -17.90 41.34
CA ASP A 4 4.66 -17.20 41.55
C ASP A 4 3.87 -16.90 40.26
N LEU A 5 4.34 -17.40 39.11
CA LEU A 5 3.66 -17.20 37.84
C LEU A 5 2.49 -18.18 37.68
N PRO A 6 1.33 -17.72 37.17
CA PRO A 6 0.22 -18.60 36.82
C PRO A 6 0.62 -19.73 35.87
N GLN A 7 -0.02 -20.89 35.98
CA GLN A 7 0.34 -22.09 35.19
C GLN A 7 0.32 -21.82 33.69
N TRP A 8 -0.71 -21.12 33.18
CA TRP A 8 -0.81 -20.77 31.75
C TRP A 8 0.35 -19.93 31.22
N VAL A 9 1.03 -19.16 32.09
CA VAL A 9 2.26 -18.44 31.72
C VAL A 9 3.43 -19.42 31.63
N LYS A 10 3.49 -20.39 32.55
CA LYS A 10 4.56 -21.42 32.59
C LYS A 10 4.47 -22.35 31.38
N ASP A 11 3.26 -22.61 30.87
CA ASP A 11 3.01 -23.43 29.68
C ASP A 11 3.54 -22.79 28.38
N ALA A 12 3.71 -21.47 28.36
CA ALA A 12 4.30 -20.78 27.22
C ALA A 12 5.83 -20.90 27.21
N PRO A 13 6.47 -21.20 26.07
CA PRO A 13 7.92 -21.29 25.93
C PRO A 13 8.64 -20.02 26.41
N CYS A 14 9.81 -20.21 27.03
CA CYS A 14 10.58 -19.12 27.66
C CYS A 14 10.82 -17.94 26.72
N HIS A 15 11.28 -18.17 25.49
CA HIS A 15 11.57 -17.10 24.53
C HIS A 15 10.32 -16.34 24.08
N ILE A 16 9.13 -16.98 24.02
CA ILE A 16 7.88 -16.29 23.74
C ILE A 16 7.53 -15.31 24.88
N ARG A 17 7.71 -15.75 26.13
CA ARG A 17 7.50 -14.89 27.30
C ARG A 17 8.48 -13.71 27.31
N GLN A 18 9.76 -13.95 27.04
CA GLN A 18 10.79 -12.91 26.93
C GLN A 18 10.46 -11.89 25.84
N ASN A 19 10.09 -12.35 24.64
CA ASN A 19 9.69 -11.49 23.54
C ASN A 19 8.46 -10.63 23.89
N ALA A 20 7.48 -11.17 24.63
CA ALA A 20 6.32 -10.42 25.09
C ALA A 20 6.71 -9.29 26.07
N ILE A 21 7.67 -9.54 26.97
CA ILE A 21 8.21 -8.53 27.89
C ILE A 21 8.95 -7.44 27.12
N PHE A 22 9.81 -7.81 26.16
CA PHE A 22 10.51 -6.84 25.32
C PHE A 22 9.55 -5.98 24.48
N ASP A 23 8.49 -6.57 23.94
CA ASP A 23 7.48 -5.83 23.19
C ASP A 23 6.70 -4.87 24.08
N ALA A 24 6.34 -5.29 25.31
CA ALA A 24 5.69 -4.42 26.31
C ALA A 24 6.60 -3.26 26.72
N HIS A 25 7.88 -3.53 26.99
CA HIS A 25 8.86 -2.49 27.33
C HIS A 25 9.07 -1.48 26.18
N ARG A 26 9.15 -1.97 24.94
CA ARG A 26 9.26 -1.11 23.75
C ARG A 26 8.01 -0.24 23.56
N ALA A 27 6.83 -0.80 23.76
CA ALA A 27 5.57 -0.04 23.69
C ALA A 27 5.52 1.04 24.77
N TYR A 28 5.92 0.73 25.99
CA TYR A 28 6.00 1.68 27.10
C TYR A 28 6.96 2.84 26.80
N LYS A 29 8.13 2.56 26.24
CA LYS A 29 9.09 3.60 25.82
C LYS A 29 8.57 4.46 24.68
N ALA A 30 7.76 3.90 23.77
CA ALA A 30 7.23 4.62 22.61
C ALA A 30 6.04 5.52 22.94
N SER A 31 5.27 5.23 23.98
CA SER A 31 4.07 6.00 24.36
C SER A 31 3.73 5.85 25.84
N ILE A 32 3.48 6.98 26.51
CA ILE A 32 3.05 7.03 27.92
C ILE A 32 1.67 6.36 28.11
N ASN A 33 0.81 6.41 27.10
CA ASN A 33 -0.55 5.85 27.11
C ASN A 33 -0.64 4.49 26.43
N CYS A 34 0.37 3.64 26.53
CA CYS A 34 0.31 2.31 25.96
C CYS A 34 -0.70 1.42 26.72
N GLN A 35 -1.45 0.60 25.97
CA GLN A 35 -2.40 -0.35 26.50
C GLN A 35 -2.05 -1.77 26.04
N PHE A 36 -2.35 -2.75 26.90
CA PHE A 36 -2.20 -4.16 26.52
C PHE A 36 -3.16 -4.50 25.37
N ARG A 37 -2.62 -5.24 24.40
CA ARG A 37 -3.45 -5.72 23.28
C ARG A 37 -4.47 -6.72 23.79
N SER A 38 -5.74 -6.47 23.50
CA SER A 38 -6.83 -7.39 23.84
C SER A 38 -6.62 -8.75 23.13
N CYS A 39 -6.94 -9.85 23.82
CA CYS A 39 -6.98 -11.19 23.20
C CYS A 39 -8.01 -11.27 22.04
N ARG A 40 -8.98 -10.33 21.98
CA ARG A 40 -9.96 -10.19 20.90
C ARG A 40 -9.49 -9.25 19.79
N ALA A 41 -8.28 -8.69 19.87
CA ALA A 41 -7.77 -7.81 18.82
C ALA A 41 -7.74 -8.56 17.47
N PRO A 42 -8.07 -7.87 16.36
CA PRO A 42 -8.18 -8.50 15.05
C PRO A 42 -6.86 -9.05 14.51
N SER A 43 -5.74 -8.62 15.10
CA SER A 43 -4.40 -9.11 14.77
C SER A 43 -3.64 -9.46 16.03
N GLN A 44 -3.02 -10.64 16.02
CA GLN A 44 -2.12 -11.15 17.06
C GLN A 44 -0.81 -11.57 16.41
N THR A 45 0.31 -11.31 17.06
CA THR A 45 1.64 -11.65 16.54
C THR A 45 2.43 -12.39 17.61
N ILE A 46 3.04 -13.49 17.21
CA ILE A 46 4.00 -14.25 18.03
C ILE A 46 5.36 -14.14 17.33
N LYS A 47 6.40 -13.79 18.07
CA LYS A 47 7.77 -13.76 17.58
C LYS A 47 8.53 -14.95 18.08
N PHE A 48 9.32 -15.56 17.21
CA PHE A 48 10.16 -16.71 17.49
C PHE A 48 11.61 -16.35 17.18
N ASN A 49 12.49 -16.65 18.11
CA ASN A 49 13.92 -16.53 17.85
C ASN A 49 14.35 -17.59 16.82
N ASN A 50 15.41 -17.33 16.09
CA ASN A 50 15.93 -18.24 15.05
C ASN A 50 16.17 -19.66 15.56
N CYS A 51 16.70 -19.82 16.78
CA CYS A 51 16.95 -21.13 17.40
C CYS A 51 15.67 -21.97 17.65
N ASN A 52 14.49 -21.37 17.57
CA ASN A 52 13.21 -22.05 17.81
C ASN A 52 12.49 -22.43 16.54
N TYR A 53 13.14 -22.30 15.39
CA TYR A 53 12.61 -22.65 14.10
C TYR A 53 13.59 -23.54 13.35
N SER A 54 13.16 -24.75 13.00
CA SER A 54 13.93 -25.68 12.18
C SER A 54 13.01 -26.69 11.46
N ASN A 55 13.44 -27.16 10.30
CA ASN A 55 12.71 -28.13 9.49
C ASN A 55 11.25 -27.77 9.24
N GLY A 56 10.99 -26.47 8.96
CA GLY A 56 9.63 -25.97 8.71
C GLY A 56 8.74 -25.87 9.95
N ALA A 57 9.25 -26.09 11.17
CA ALA A 57 8.44 -26.08 12.39
C ALA A 57 8.96 -25.10 13.44
N TRP A 58 8.04 -24.46 14.17
CA TRP A 58 8.34 -23.63 15.33
C TRP A 58 8.28 -24.52 16.58
N TYR A 59 9.31 -24.52 17.40
CA TYR A 59 9.46 -25.39 18.57
C TYR A 59 9.19 -26.87 18.23
N PRO A 60 10.00 -27.50 17.38
CA PRO A 60 9.74 -28.87 16.90
C PRO A 60 9.46 -29.89 18.01
N SER A 61 10.08 -29.70 19.19
CA SER A 61 9.85 -30.55 20.35
C SER A 61 8.45 -30.44 20.96
N LEU A 62 7.78 -29.30 20.81
CA LEU A 62 6.44 -29.03 21.36
C LEU A 62 5.34 -29.21 20.30
N THR A 63 5.67 -29.04 19.02
CA THR A 63 4.68 -29.00 17.93
C THR A 63 4.72 -30.21 17.03
N ARG A 64 5.33 -31.32 17.45
CA ARG A 64 5.50 -32.56 16.66
C ARG A 64 4.22 -33.07 16.00
N GLU A 65 3.06 -32.84 16.63
CA GLU A 65 1.77 -33.29 16.16
C GLU A 65 0.97 -32.21 15.38
N LEU A 66 1.48 -30.96 15.34
CA LEU A 66 0.82 -29.88 14.65
C LEU A 66 1.13 -29.94 13.16
N THR A 67 0.10 -30.28 12.40
CA THR A 67 0.15 -30.19 10.93
C THR A 67 -0.44 -28.87 10.47
N TYR A 68 0.16 -28.25 9.45
CA TYR A 68 -0.39 -27.08 8.78
C TYR A 68 -0.31 -27.25 7.26
N ILE A 69 -1.21 -26.57 6.57
CA ILE A 69 -1.18 -26.46 5.12
C ILE A 69 -0.79 -25.01 4.79
N ALA A 70 0.34 -24.86 4.12
CA ALA A 70 0.82 -23.55 3.65
C ALA A 70 0.45 -23.37 2.17
N SER A 71 0.09 -22.16 1.77
CA SER A 71 -0.15 -21.80 0.37
C SER A 71 1.13 -21.67 -0.45
N GLU A 72 2.26 -21.48 0.22
CA GLU A 72 3.59 -21.32 -0.38
C GLU A 72 4.59 -22.22 0.36
N PRO A 73 5.70 -22.62 -0.28
CA PRO A 73 6.74 -23.39 0.38
C PRO A 73 7.28 -22.66 1.60
N VAL A 74 7.38 -23.37 2.71
CA VAL A 74 7.93 -22.84 3.96
C VAL A 74 9.42 -23.17 4.01
N PRO A 75 10.33 -22.20 4.30
CA PRO A 75 11.75 -22.44 4.39
C PRO A 75 12.07 -23.50 5.46
N ASN A 76 13.04 -24.37 5.21
CA ASN A 76 13.49 -25.34 6.22
C ASN A 76 14.25 -24.70 7.38
N ALA A 77 14.92 -23.59 7.14
CA ALA A 77 15.65 -22.81 8.15
C ALA A 77 15.54 -21.32 7.87
N CYS A 78 15.67 -20.52 8.93
CA CYS A 78 15.74 -19.06 8.83
C CYS A 78 16.79 -18.56 9.81
N GLY A 79 17.79 -17.80 9.33
CA GLY A 79 18.87 -17.24 10.14
C GLY A 79 18.44 -16.08 11.06
N GLN A 80 17.22 -15.56 10.85
CA GLN A 80 16.66 -14.46 11.61
C GLN A 80 15.41 -14.87 12.38
N ALA A 81 14.97 -14.02 13.32
CA ALA A 81 13.73 -14.21 14.06
C ALA A 81 12.51 -14.20 13.14
N THR A 82 11.67 -15.21 13.25
CA THR A 82 10.45 -15.39 12.45
C THR A 82 9.22 -14.93 13.21
N GLN A 83 8.09 -14.75 12.51
CA GLN A 83 6.83 -14.35 13.14
C GLN A 83 5.65 -15.16 12.62
N LEU A 84 4.72 -15.49 13.50
CA LEU A 84 3.37 -15.93 13.13
C LEU A 84 2.39 -14.81 13.44
N ILE A 85 1.63 -14.40 12.43
CA ILE A 85 0.64 -13.34 12.54
C ILE A 85 -0.74 -13.91 12.26
N LYS A 86 -1.62 -13.88 13.26
CA LYS A 86 -3.04 -14.12 13.06
C LYS A 86 -3.73 -12.80 12.74
N CYS A 87 -4.34 -12.69 11.58
CA CYS A 87 -5.05 -11.49 11.17
C CYS A 87 -6.37 -11.85 10.49
N LYS A 88 -7.49 -11.34 11.03
CA LYS A 88 -8.84 -11.56 10.48
C LYS A 88 -9.16 -13.04 10.21
N GLY A 89 -8.77 -13.93 11.12
CA GLY A 89 -9.00 -15.36 11.03
C GLY A 89 -8.03 -16.15 10.12
N ARG A 90 -7.08 -15.47 9.47
CA ARG A 90 -6.00 -16.11 8.68
C ARG A 90 -4.68 -16.06 9.43
N TRP A 91 -3.83 -17.05 9.19
CA TRP A 91 -2.47 -17.09 9.71
C TRP A 91 -1.47 -16.77 8.61
N PHE A 92 -0.44 -16.04 8.96
CA PHE A 92 0.68 -15.68 8.09
C PHE A 92 1.97 -16.01 8.80
N ALA A 93 2.86 -16.71 8.13
CA ALA A 93 4.23 -16.90 8.55
C ALA A 93 5.09 -15.83 7.88
N VAL A 94 5.95 -15.19 8.64
CA VAL A 94 6.85 -14.15 8.15
C VAL A 94 8.29 -14.60 8.38
N PHE A 95 9.01 -14.74 7.28
CA PHE A 95 10.42 -15.10 7.24
C PHE A 95 11.20 -13.91 6.68
N PRO A 96 12.09 -13.27 7.47
CA PRO A 96 13.00 -12.27 6.94
C PRO A 96 14.02 -12.89 5.99
N GLU A 97 14.21 -12.27 4.85
CA GLU A 97 15.22 -12.63 3.86
C GLU A 97 16.13 -11.45 3.60
N SER A 98 17.43 -11.74 3.42
CA SER A 98 18.38 -10.75 2.91
C SER A 98 18.16 -10.62 1.41
N THR A 99 17.67 -9.49 0.97
CA THR A 99 17.54 -9.19 -0.46
C THR A 99 18.75 -8.39 -0.95
N GLN A 100 19.41 -8.88 -1.97
CA GLN A 100 20.35 -8.05 -2.75
C GLN A 100 19.52 -7.18 -3.68
N SER A 101 19.85 -5.90 -3.77
CA SER A 101 19.25 -5.02 -4.77
C SER A 101 19.67 -5.52 -6.15
N LEU A 102 18.68 -5.74 -7.01
CA LEU A 102 18.91 -6.01 -8.42
C LEU A 102 19.19 -4.68 -9.12
N ASP A 103 20.16 -4.65 -10.02
CA ASP A 103 20.39 -3.48 -10.85
C ASP A 103 19.29 -3.36 -11.91
N ASN A 104 18.62 -2.23 -11.96
CA ASN A 104 17.60 -1.97 -12.96
C ASN A 104 18.27 -1.53 -14.26
N GLN A 105 18.21 -2.36 -15.28
CA GLN A 105 18.81 -2.13 -16.59
C GLN A 105 17.96 -1.22 -17.50
N SER A 106 16.79 -0.77 -17.05
CA SER A 106 15.94 0.13 -17.84
C SER A 106 16.45 1.56 -17.74
N ASP A 107 16.45 2.28 -18.85
CA ASP A 107 16.70 3.73 -18.96
C ASP A 107 15.41 4.56 -18.98
N LYS A 108 14.25 3.90 -18.95
CA LYS A 108 12.93 4.54 -19.09
C LYS A 108 12.48 5.23 -17.81
N ILE A 109 11.77 6.32 -18.03
CA ILE A 109 11.12 7.10 -16.97
C ILE A 109 9.60 7.05 -17.13
N ILE A 110 8.85 7.24 -16.06
CA ILE A 110 7.38 7.37 -16.10
C ILE A 110 6.89 8.35 -15.05
N ALA A 111 5.93 9.19 -15.43
CA ALA A 111 5.18 10.02 -14.49
C ALA A 111 3.79 9.43 -14.26
N LEU A 112 3.32 9.41 -13.02
CA LEU A 112 2.07 8.80 -12.61
C LEU A 112 1.12 9.84 -12.03
N ASP A 113 -0.14 9.85 -12.49
CA ASP A 113 -1.23 10.65 -11.91
C ASP A 113 -2.21 9.74 -11.17
N PRO A 114 -2.34 9.86 -9.84
CA PRO A 114 -3.29 9.06 -9.05
C PRO A 114 -4.73 9.48 -9.27
N GLY A 115 -5.57 8.54 -9.70
CA GLY A 115 -6.97 8.75 -9.97
C GLY A 115 -7.92 7.98 -9.06
N VAL A 116 -9.23 8.16 -9.30
CA VAL A 116 -10.30 7.43 -8.60
C VAL A 116 -10.96 6.39 -9.50
N ARG A 117 -11.16 6.68 -10.77
CA ARG A 117 -11.77 5.76 -11.75
C ARG A 117 -10.74 4.79 -12.31
N THR A 118 -9.67 5.34 -12.83
CA THR A 118 -8.41 4.68 -13.12
C THR A 118 -7.53 4.86 -11.88
N PHE A 119 -6.89 3.81 -11.42
CA PHE A 119 -6.08 3.89 -10.20
C PHE A 119 -4.87 4.81 -10.39
N LEU A 120 -4.16 4.62 -11.50
CA LEU A 120 -3.05 5.48 -11.94
C LEU A 120 -3.12 5.66 -13.45
N THR A 121 -2.87 6.86 -13.92
CA THR A 121 -2.59 7.15 -15.32
C THR A 121 -1.11 7.49 -15.44
N GLY A 122 -0.38 6.77 -16.28
CA GLY A 122 1.06 6.96 -16.50
C GLY A 122 1.35 7.58 -17.87
N PHE A 123 2.43 8.36 -17.96
CA PHE A 123 3.01 8.83 -19.20
C PHE A 123 4.53 8.64 -19.19
N ASP A 124 5.07 7.94 -20.18
CA ASP A 124 6.49 7.58 -20.26
C ASP A 124 7.29 8.41 -21.30
N GLY A 125 6.70 9.51 -21.76
CA GLY A 125 7.27 10.35 -22.81
C GLY A 125 6.85 9.92 -24.24
N SER A 126 6.37 8.68 -24.41
CA SER A 126 5.94 8.17 -25.71
C SER A 126 4.48 7.72 -25.73
N LYS A 127 4.00 7.08 -24.66
CA LYS A 127 2.65 6.50 -24.58
C LYS A 127 2.02 6.75 -23.20
N PHE A 128 0.69 6.72 -23.22
CA PHE A 128 -0.11 6.72 -21.99
C PHE A 128 -0.43 5.29 -21.59
N LEU A 129 -0.45 5.07 -20.28
CA LEU A 129 -0.75 3.80 -19.63
C LEU A 129 -1.83 4.01 -18.58
N GLU A 130 -2.82 3.14 -18.55
CA GLU A 130 -3.88 3.16 -17.53
C GLU A 130 -3.81 1.90 -16.67
N PHE A 131 -3.65 2.08 -15.36
CA PHE A 131 -3.57 0.99 -14.39
C PHE A 131 -4.85 0.95 -13.55
N GLY A 132 -5.41 -0.25 -13.38
CA GLY A 132 -6.63 -0.46 -12.60
C GLY A 132 -7.89 0.16 -13.23
N ALA A 133 -7.89 0.37 -14.54
CA ALA A 133 -9.07 0.85 -15.28
C ALA A 133 -10.20 -0.19 -15.17
N GLY A 134 -11.38 0.25 -14.69
CA GLY A 134 -12.55 -0.63 -14.52
C GLY A 134 -12.60 -1.39 -13.18
N ASP A 135 -11.50 -1.61 -12.49
CA ASP A 135 -11.46 -2.35 -11.22
C ASP A 135 -12.27 -1.67 -10.11
N MET A 136 -12.29 -0.34 -10.08
CA MET A 136 -13.12 0.40 -9.12
C MET A 136 -14.61 0.07 -9.27
N GLY A 137 -15.09 -0.23 -10.47
CA GLY A 137 -16.48 -0.67 -10.69
C GLY A 137 -16.78 -1.99 -9.99
N ARG A 138 -15.86 -2.96 -10.07
CA ARG A 138 -15.93 -4.25 -9.38
C ARG A 138 -15.88 -4.09 -7.85
N ILE A 139 -14.91 -3.31 -7.37
CA ILE A 139 -14.75 -3.01 -5.95
C ILE A 139 -15.97 -2.27 -5.41
N THR A 140 -16.53 -1.32 -6.14
CA THR A 140 -17.75 -0.58 -5.75
C THR A 140 -18.94 -1.52 -5.57
N ARG A 141 -19.15 -2.49 -6.49
CA ARG A 141 -20.22 -3.49 -6.33
C ARG A 141 -20.05 -4.31 -5.05
N LEU A 142 -18.84 -4.78 -4.76
CA LEU A 142 -18.56 -5.51 -3.50
C LEU A 142 -18.80 -4.63 -2.27
N CYS A 143 -18.44 -3.36 -2.32
CA CYS A 143 -18.74 -2.40 -1.25
C CYS A 143 -20.25 -2.20 -1.04
N GLN A 144 -21.05 -2.15 -2.11
CA GLN A 144 -22.52 -2.04 -2.02
C GLN A 144 -23.12 -3.31 -1.39
N HIS A 145 -22.64 -4.50 -1.77
CA HIS A 145 -23.07 -5.75 -1.11
C HIS A 145 -22.72 -5.77 0.37
N LEU A 146 -21.53 -5.30 0.74
CA LEU A 146 -21.10 -5.17 2.12
C LEU A 146 -22.04 -4.23 2.91
N ASP A 147 -22.42 -3.08 2.34
CA ASP A 147 -23.34 -2.13 2.97
C ASP A 147 -24.71 -2.74 3.18
N GLY A 148 -25.24 -3.45 2.18
CA GLY A 148 -26.50 -4.18 2.29
C GLY A 148 -26.48 -5.25 3.38
N LEU A 149 -25.33 -5.96 3.51
CA LEU A 149 -25.15 -6.97 4.56
C LEU A 149 -25.09 -6.33 5.95
N MET A 150 -24.36 -5.24 6.11
CA MET A 150 -24.29 -4.49 7.38
C MET A 150 -25.62 -3.88 7.78
N SER A 151 -26.41 -3.37 6.81
CA SER A 151 -27.76 -2.85 7.08
C SER A 151 -28.70 -3.95 7.57
N ARG A 152 -28.64 -5.15 6.97
CA ARG A 152 -29.44 -6.31 7.42
C ARG A 152 -29.00 -6.80 8.79
N GLU A 153 -27.69 -6.83 9.06
CA GLU A 153 -27.15 -7.18 10.37
C GLU A 153 -27.68 -6.26 11.46
N ALA A 154 -27.67 -4.95 11.22
CA ALA A 154 -28.17 -3.96 12.18
C ALA A 154 -29.67 -4.09 12.48
N LYS A 155 -30.48 -4.54 11.51
CA LYS A 155 -31.92 -4.70 11.64
C LYS A 155 -32.36 -6.06 12.20
N SER A 156 -31.48 -7.05 12.20
CA SER A 156 -31.82 -8.42 12.63
C SER A 156 -31.88 -8.53 14.14
N ASN A 157 -32.99 -9.05 14.69
CA ASN A 157 -33.12 -9.37 16.12
C ASN A 157 -32.52 -10.75 16.48
N ASN A 158 -32.28 -11.62 15.50
CA ASN A 158 -31.79 -12.96 15.76
C ASN A 158 -30.24 -12.93 15.93
N ARG A 159 -29.78 -13.32 17.13
CA ARG A 159 -28.36 -13.33 17.50
C ARG A 159 -27.51 -14.21 16.57
N ARG A 160 -28.00 -15.40 16.18
CA ARG A 160 -27.29 -16.33 15.30
C ARG A 160 -27.13 -15.76 13.89
N GLN A 161 -28.21 -15.15 13.35
CA GLN A 161 -28.16 -14.50 12.04
C GLN A 161 -27.21 -13.31 12.04
N ARG A 162 -27.25 -12.44 13.08
CA ARG A 162 -26.31 -11.32 13.22
C ARG A 162 -24.87 -11.81 13.22
N GLN A 163 -24.57 -12.86 13.97
CA GLN A 163 -23.21 -13.41 14.01
C GLN A 163 -22.78 -13.95 12.64
N GLY A 164 -23.63 -14.66 11.93
CA GLY A 164 -23.36 -15.13 10.56
C GLY A 164 -23.09 -13.96 9.59
N MET A 165 -23.90 -12.89 9.65
CA MET A 165 -23.72 -11.69 8.83
C MET A 165 -22.42 -10.93 9.17
N ARG A 166 -22.00 -10.88 10.45
CA ARG A 166 -20.69 -10.31 10.85
C ARG A 166 -19.52 -11.05 10.27
N VAL A 167 -19.56 -12.38 10.33
CA VAL A 167 -18.51 -13.23 9.72
C VAL A 167 -18.46 -12.99 8.23
N ALA A 168 -19.61 -13.04 7.53
CA ALA A 168 -19.69 -12.79 6.10
C ALA A 168 -19.20 -11.38 5.72
N ALA A 169 -19.54 -10.34 6.50
CA ALA A 169 -19.03 -8.99 6.31
C ALA A 169 -17.50 -8.92 6.51
N GLY A 170 -16.97 -9.65 7.48
CA GLY A 170 -15.53 -9.80 7.70
C GLY A 170 -14.82 -10.40 6.48
N CYS A 171 -15.32 -11.51 5.95
CA CYS A 171 -14.81 -12.14 4.74
C CYS A 171 -14.86 -11.21 3.53
N MET A 172 -15.96 -10.47 3.36
CA MET A 172 -16.11 -9.52 2.24
C MET A 172 -15.14 -8.34 2.33
N ARG A 173 -14.93 -7.76 3.53
CA ARG A 173 -13.90 -6.73 3.74
C ARG A 173 -12.51 -7.24 3.41
N THR A 174 -12.21 -8.47 3.80
CA THR A 174 -10.93 -9.10 3.49
C THR A 174 -10.77 -9.28 1.97
N LYS A 175 -11.80 -9.78 1.28
CA LYS A 175 -11.79 -9.92 -0.19
C LYS A 175 -11.55 -8.59 -0.92
N ILE A 176 -12.21 -7.51 -0.48
CA ILE A 176 -11.99 -6.17 -1.06
C ILE A 176 -10.54 -5.74 -0.86
N GLN A 177 -10.01 -5.93 0.36
CA GLN A 177 -8.62 -5.58 0.66
C GLN A 177 -7.61 -6.40 -0.14
N ASP A 178 -7.86 -7.69 -0.32
CA ASP A 178 -6.99 -8.58 -1.10
C ASP A 178 -6.96 -8.16 -2.58
N LEU A 179 -8.11 -7.83 -3.17
CA LEU A 179 -8.18 -7.31 -4.54
C LEU A 179 -7.37 -6.02 -4.72
N VAL A 180 -7.52 -5.06 -3.79
CA VAL A 180 -6.75 -3.81 -3.84
C VAL A 180 -5.25 -4.09 -3.67
N ASN A 181 -4.87 -4.97 -2.73
CA ASN A 181 -3.47 -5.30 -2.50
C ASN A 181 -2.86 -6.00 -3.72
N GLU A 182 -3.61 -6.89 -4.38
CA GLU A 182 -3.16 -7.58 -5.58
C GLU A 182 -2.93 -6.59 -6.74
N THR A 183 -3.88 -5.67 -6.96
CA THR A 183 -3.72 -4.58 -7.93
C THR A 183 -2.46 -3.77 -7.62
N HIS A 184 -2.22 -3.41 -6.35
CA HIS A 184 -1.03 -2.66 -5.95
C HIS A 184 0.27 -3.42 -6.25
N LYS A 185 0.32 -4.72 -5.94
CA LYS A 185 1.51 -5.56 -6.17
C LYS A 185 1.81 -5.70 -7.65
N GLN A 186 0.80 -6.01 -8.47
CA GLN A 186 0.97 -6.16 -9.91
C GLN A 186 1.46 -4.86 -10.56
N ILE A 187 0.87 -3.72 -10.20
CA ILE A 187 1.28 -2.42 -10.73
C ILE A 187 2.71 -2.08 -10.27
N ALA A 188 3.03 -2.25 -8.98
CA ALA A 188 4.37 -1.97 -8.47
C ALA A 188 5.43 -2.87 -9.14
N CYS A 189 5.12 -4.15 -9.37
CA CYS A 189 5.97 -5.09 -10.08
C CYS A 189 6.23 -4.61 -11.51
N TYR A 190 5.16 -4.33 -12.27
CA TYR A 190 5.25 -3.85 -13.64
C TYR A 190 6.06 -2.55 -13.75
N LEU A 191 5.79 -1.57 -12.87
CA LEU A 191 6.48 -0.29 -12.90
C LEU A 191 7.99 -0.45 -12.64
N THR A 192 8.35 -1.22 -11.61
CA THR A 192 9.75 -1.42 -11.24
C THR A 192 10.52 -2.37 -12.17
N GLU A 193 9.84 -3.16 -13.00
CA GLU A 193 10.46 -3.97 -14.06
C GLU A 193 10.75 -3.18 -15.32
N ASN A 194 9.91 -2.18 -15.62
CA ASN A 194 9.96 -1.49 -16.91
C ASN A 194 10.58 -0.09 -16.85
N TYR A 195 10.69 0.51 -15.66
CA TYR A 195 11.13 1.90 -15.51
C TYR A 195 12.20 2.02 -14.42
N ARG A 196 13.22 2.83 -14.69
CA ARG A 196 14.28 3.16 -13.75
C ARG A 196 13.88 4.30 -12.81
N VAL A 197 13.19 5.31 -13.36
CA VAL A 197 12.74 6.49 -12.60
C VAL A 197 11.23 6.61 -12.68
N ILE A 198 10.60 6.75 -11.52
CA ILE A 198 9.15 6.86 -11.37
C ILE A 198 8.84 8.15 -10.63
N PHE A 199 8.19 9.10 -11.31
CA PHE A 199 7.68 10.33 -10.72
C PHE A 199 6.28 10.08 -10.15
N LEU A 200 6.13 10.22 -8.85
CA LEU A 200 4.88 9.99 -8.14
C LEU A 200 4.52 11.22 -7.29
N PRO A 201 3.36 11.86 -7.51
CA PRO A 201 2.96 13.00 -6.69
C PRO A 201 2.62 12.59 -5.26
N THR A 202 2.79 13.52 -4.33
CA THR A 202 2.33 13.41 -2.95
C THR A 202 0.82 13.53 -2.90
N PHE A 203 0.11 12.42 -3.06
CA PHE A 203 -1.35 12.38 -3.07
C PHE A 203 -1.90 12.27 -1.64
N GLU A 204 -2.24 13.40 -1.02
CA GLU A 204 -2.71 13.48 0.37
C GLU A 204 -4.20 13.20 0.51
N THR A 205 -4.59 11.93 0.32
CA THR A 205 -6.00 11.50 0.45
C THR A 205 -6.63 11.83 1.79
N SER A 206 -5.86 11.85 2.88
CA SER A 206 -6.35 12.15 4.23
C SER A 206 -6.97 13.55 4.34
N GLN A 207 -6.35 14.55 3.73
CA GLN A 207 -6.87 15.93 3.72
C GLN A 207 -8.09 16.05 2.79
N MET A 208 -8.04 15.42 1.62
CA MET A 208 -9.13 15.49 0.62
C MET A 208 -10.44 14.86 1.10
N VAL A 209 -10.39 13.86 1.98
CA VAL A 209 -11.57 13.12 2.44
C VAL A 209 -12.16 13.62 3.76
N GLN A 210 -11.53 14.58 4.43
CA GLN A 210 -12.02 15.13 5.70
C GLN A 210 -13.43 15.69 5.56
N LYS A 211 -14.38 15.12 6.31
CA LYS A 211 -15.83 15.43 6.17
C LYS A 211 -16.15 16.93 6.27
N ALA A 212 -15.45 17.64 7.16
CA ALA A 212 -15.67 19.06 7.40
C ALA A 212 -15.17 19.99 6.28
N LYS A 213 -14.16 19.57 5.50
CA LYS A 213 -13.48 20.42 4.51
C LYS A 213 -13.61 19.92 3.07
N ARG A 214 -14.11 18.70 2.86
CA ARG A 214 -14.13 18.07 1.53
C ARG A 214 -15.10 18.74 0.57
N LYS A 215 -14.63 18.98 -0.65
CA LYS A 215 -15.44 19.42 -1.79
C LYS A 215 -15.95 18.24 -2.64
N ILE A 216 -15.46 17.02 -2.36
CA ILE A 216 -15.79 15.79 -3.11
C ILE A 216 -16.99 15.06 -2.50
N ARG A 217 -17.75 14.36 -3.35
CA ARG A 217 -18.92 13.56 -2.92
C ARG A 217 -18.47 12.37 -2.06
N SER A 218 -19.35 11.93 -1.16
CA SER A 218 -19.07 10.79 -0.25
C SER A 218 -18.66 9.51 -1.00
N LYS A 219 -19.26 9.25 -2.16
CA LYS A 219 -18.91 8.10 -3.01
C LYS A 219 -17.45 8.17 -3.52
N THR A 220 -17.02 9.35 -3.95
CA THR A 220 -15.64 9.59 -4.38
C THR A 220 -14.66 9.46 -3.24
N ALA A 221 -14.96 10.08 -2.08
CA ALA A 221 -14.13 9.94 -0.88
C ALA A 221 -13.96 8.49 -0.45
N ARG A 222 -15.05 7.71 -0.49
CA ARG A 222 -14.99 6.26 -0.19
C ARG A 222 -14.11 5.51 -1.17
N ALA A 223 -14.21 5.80 -2.48
CA ALA A 223 -13.38 5.16 -3.49
C ALA A 223 -11.89 5.47 -3.28
N MET A 224 -11.53 6.74 -2.99
CA MET A 224 -10.16 7.13 -2.66
C MET A 224 -9.61 6.38 -1.44
N LEU A 225 -10.40 6.28 -0.37
CA LEU A 225 -10.02 5.53 0.84
C LEU A 225 -9.88 4.02 0.55
N THR A 226 -10.70 3.48 -0.34
CA THR A 226 -10.64 2.07 -0.71
C THR A 226 -9.40 1.75 -1.54
N TRP A 227 -9.02 2.61 -2.47
CA TRP A 227 -7.78 2.50 -3.24
C TRP A 227 -6.52 2.56 -2.37
N ALA A 228 -6.55 3.30 -1.25
CA ALA A 228 -5.45 3.41 -0.30
C ALA A 228 -4.10 3.76 -0.96
N HIS A 229 -4.05 4.86 -1.74
CA HIS A 229 -2.87 5.30 -2.51
C HIS A 229 -1.58 5.38 -1.66
N TYR A 230 -1.68 5.80 -0.39
CA TYR A 230 -0.52 5.81 0.51
C TYR A 230 0.08 4.39 0.70
N ARG A 231 -0.78 3.38 0.84
CA ARG A 231 -0.31 1.98 0.95
C ARG A 231 0.34 1.50 -0.35
N PHE A 232 -0.20 1.90 -1.51
CA PHE A 232 0.45 1.66 -2.79
C PHE A 232 1.85 2.27 -2.83
N LYS A 233 2.00 3.54 -2.41
CA LYS A 233 3.32 4.20 -2.35
C LYS A 233 4.32 3.40 -1.52
N LEU A 234 3.90 2.83 -0.39
CA LEU A 234 4.77 1.97 0.43
C LEU A 234 5.15 0.67 -0.31
N PHE A 235 4.21 0.01 -0.98
CA PHE A 235 4.51 -1.16 -1.80
C PHE A 235 5.46 -0.84 -2.94
N LEU A 236 5.23 0.28 -3.62
CA LEU A 236 6.08 0.71 -4.72
C LEU A 236 7.51 1.02 -4.23
N LYS A 237 7.66 1.72 -3.10
CA LYS A 237 8.98 1.97 -2.51
C LYS A 237 9.72 0.67 -2.16
N GLN A 238 9.04 -0.30 -1.56
CA GLN A 238 9.64 -1.60 -1.26
C GLN A 238 10.05 -2.38 -2.52
N ALA A 239 9.21 -2.34 -3.58
CA ALA A 239 9.54 -2.97 -4.85
C ALA A 239 10.71 -2.28 -5.55
N ALA A 240 10.75 -0.94 -5.50
CA ALA A 240 11.82 -0.12 -6.07
C ALA A 240 13.17 -0.39 -5.40
N MET A 241 13.22 -0.47 -4.06
CA MET A 241 14.44 -0.83 -3.33
C MET A 241 15.02 -2.18 -3.77
N ARG A 242 14.14 -3.18 -4.04
CA ARG A 242 14.60 -4.51 -4.47
C ARG A 242 15.15 -4.52 -5.90
N ARG A 243 14.75 -3.58 -6.75
CA ARG A 243 15.05 -3.56 -8.18
C ARG A 243 15.89 -2.36 -8.63
N GLY A 244 16.45 -1.61 -7.69
CA GLY A 244 17.29 -0.46 -8.01
C GLY A 244 16.57 0.66 -8.76
N CYS A 245 15.23 0.80 -8.56
CA CYS A 245 14.45 1.89 -9.15
C CYS A 245 14.45 3.11 -8.25
N ILE A 246 14.43 4.29 -8.86
CA ILE A 246 14.37 5.58 -8.18
C ILE A 246 12.93 6.08 -8.20
N ILE A 247 12.36 6.39 -7.01
CA ILE A 247 11.06 7.04 -6.90
C ILE A 247 11.29 8.49 -6.49
N VAL A 248 10.82 9.40 -7.32
CA VAL A 248 10.89 10.84 -7.09
C VAL A 248 9.50 11.34 -6.69
N ASP A 249 9.40 11.88 -5.49
CA ASP A 249 8.18 12.54 -5.02
C ASP A 249 8.10 13.93 -5.68
N VAL A 250 7.00 14.18 -6.42
CA VAL A 250 6.76 15.45 -7.13
C VAL A 250 5.52 16.15 -6.60
N THR A 251 5.40 17.43 -6.83
CA THR A 251 4.19 18.20 -6.53
C THR A 251 3.21 18.13 -7.70
N GLU A 252 1.91 17.99 -7.41
CA GLU A 252 0.85 17.91 -8.44
C GLU A 252 0.14 19.25 -8.69
N GLU A 253 0.63 20.35 -8.08
CA GLU A 253 -0.03 21.63 -8.17
C GLU A 253 -0.16 22.11 -9.61
N TYR A 254 -1.40 22.43 -10.00
CA TYR A 254 -1.79 22.94 -11.33
C TYR A 254 -1.57 21.97 -12.51
N THR A 255 -0.96 20.81 -12.35
CA THR A 255 -0.64 19.88 -13.46
C THR A 255 -1.88 19.48 -14.27
N SER A 256 -3.00 19.17 -13.60
CA SER A 256 -4.27 18.82 -14.26
C SER A 256 -5.01 20.00 -14.90
N LYS A 257 -4.61 21.26 -14.61
CA LYS A 257 -5.21 22.49 -15.13
C LYS A 257 -4.37 23.18 -16.19
N THR A 258 -3.10 22.87 -16.27
CA THR A 258 -2.18 23.47 -17.23
C THR A 258 -2.23 22.70 -18.55
N CYS A 259 -2.35 23.42 -19.63
CA CYS A 259 -2.30 22.82 -20.97
C CYS A 259 -0.88 22.34 -21.28
N THR A 260 -0.72 21.06 -21.56
CA THR A 260 0.57 20.45 -21.87
C THR A 260 1.13 20.87 -23.22
N ARG A 261 0.33 21.54 -24.09
CA ARG A 261 0.74 22.06 -25.39
C ARG A 261 1.21 23.51 -25.36
N CYS A 262 0.50 24.39 -24.64
CA CYS A 262 0.78 25.84 -24.69
C CYS A 262 1.04 26.50 -23.33
N GLY A 263 1.04 25.72 -22.22
CA GLY A 263 1.29 26.22 -20.89
C GLY A 263 0.14 27.03 -20.24
N HIS A 264 -0.97 27.30 -20.96
CA HIS A 264 -2.09 28.07 -20.42
C HIS A 264 -2.76 27.34 -19.25
N VAL A 265 -2.98 28.06 -18.13
CA VAL A 265 -3.64 27.53 -16.93
C VAL A 265 -5.16 27.75 -17.02
N HIS A 266 -5.92 26.67 -17.18
CA HIS A 266 -7.38 26.70 -17.23
C HIS A 266 -8.00 26.77 -15.83
N THR A 267 -8.22 27.97 -15.30
CA THR A 267 -8.73 28.20 -13.94
C THR A 267 -10.15 27.68 -13.71
N LYS A 268 -10.98 27.62 -14.76
CA LYS A 268 -12.42 27.20 -14.72
C LYS A 268 -12.64 25.77 -15.20
N LEU A 269 -11.67 24.87 -15.11
CA LEU A 269 -11.75 23.51 -15.68
C LEU A 269 -12.90 22.64 -15.14
N GLY A 270 -13.45 22.87 -13.98
CA GLY A 270 -14.56 22.10 -13.43
C GLY A 270 -14.28 20.60 -13.27
N GLY A 271 -15.32 19.76 -13.38
CA GLY A 271 -15.26 18.28 -13.20
C GLY A 271 -15.27 17.47 -14.51
N SER A 272 -15.03 18.09 -15.66
CA SER A 272 -15.02 17.42 -16.98
C SER A 272 -13.91 16.37 -17.06
N LYS A 273 -14.18 15.24 -17.73
CA LYS A 273 -13.17 14.23 -18.07
C LYS A 273 -12.25 14.69 -19.19
N LYS A 274 -12.78 15.49 -20.14
CA LYS A 274 -11.99 16.04 -21.23
C LYS A 274 -11.44 17.39 -20.82
N PHE A 275 -10.12 17.53 -20.94
CA PHE A 275 -9.44 18.80 -20.91
C PHE A 275 -9.55 19.44 -22.30
N LYS A 276 -10.02 20.70 -22.35
CA LYS A 276 -10.03 21.50 -23.56
C LYS A 276 -9.40 22.86 -23.23
N CYS A 277 -8.29 23.16 -23.87
CA CYS A 277 -7.59 24.40 -23.66
C CYS A 277 -8.36 25.59 -24.23
N PRO A 278 -8.68 26.65 -23.45
CA PRO A 278 -9.36 27.82 -23.97
C PRO A 278 -8.47 28.68 -24.87
N SER A 279 -7.15 28.53 -24.78
CA SER A 279 -6.18 29.34 -25.56
C SER A 279 -5.84 28.70 -26.90
N CYS A 280 -5.47 27.41 -26.94
CA CYS A 280 -5.00 26.75 -28.17
C CYS A 280 -5.94 25.64 -28.66
N ALA A 281 -7.11 25.47 -28.07
CA ALA A 281 -8.13 24.47 -28.39
C ALA A 281 -7.61 22.99 -28.31
N HIS A 282 -6.44 22.75 -27.73
CA HIS A 282 -5.92 21.39 -27.52
C HIS A 282 -6.88 20.59 -26.64
N GLU A 283 -7.25 19.40 -27.10
CA GLU A 283 -8.13 18.46 -26.37
C GLU A 283 -7.38 17.19 -26.00
N LEU A 284 -7.50 16.77 -24.75
CA LEU A 284 -6.93 15.53 -24.22
C LEU A 284 -7.82 15.00 -23.09
N ASP A 285 -7.71 13.71 -22.75
CA ASP A 285 -8.27 13.22 -21.49
C ASP A 285 -7.59 13.93 -20.32
N ARG A 286 -8.38 14.26 -19.28
CA ARG A 286 -7.88 15.07 -18.16
C ARG A 286 -6.80 14.37 -17.36
N ASP A 287 -6.98 13.04 -17.14
CA ASP A 287 -6.03 12.25 -16.36
C ASP A 287 -4.73 12.07 -17.17
N MET A 288 -4.83 11.94 -18.50
CA MET A 288 -3.68 11.95 -19.41
C MET A 288 -2.95 13.30 -19.42
N ASN A 289 -3.70 14.42 -19.47
CA ASN A 289 -3.09 15.75 -19.35
C ASN A 289 -2.40 15.94 -18.00
N GLY A 290 -2.97 15.38 -16.91
CA GLY A 290 -2.36 15.37 -15.58
C GLY A 290 -1.02 14.64 -15.55
N ALA A 291 -0.99 13.40 -16.03
CA ALA A 291 0.22 12.58 -16.07
C ALA A 291 1.34 13.22 -16.91
N PHE A 292 0.99 13.77 -18.08
CA PHE A 292 1.96 14.50 -18.90
C PHE A 292 2.42 15.80 -18.23
N GLY A 293 1.51 16.55 -17.59
CA GLY A 293 1.84 17.75 -16.81
C GLY A 293 2.79 17.45 -15.64
N ILE A 294 2.62 16.31 -14.96
CA ILE A 294 3.53 15.84 -13.92
C ILE A 294 4.92 15.55 -14.49
N LEU A 295 5.01 14.90 -15.64
CA LEU A 295 6.31 14.67 -16.30
C LEU A 295 7.00 15.98 -16.64
N LEU A 296 6.30 16.91 -17.30
CA LEU A 296 6.87 18.21 -17.66
C LEU A 296 7.36 18.99 -16.43
N LYS A 297 6.56 19.00 -15.36
CA LYS A 297 6.94 19.65 -14.10
C LYS A 297 8.14 18.98 -13.46
N ALA A 298 8.15 17.64 -13.38
CA ALA A 298 9.27 16.91 -12.83
C ALA A 298 10.57 17.19 -13.59
N LEU A 299 10.52 17.27 -14.91
CA LEU A 299 11.68 17.60 -15.73
C LEU A 299 12.13 19.05 -15.59
N SER A 300 11.21 19.99 -15.33
CA SER A 300 11.56 21.40 -15.10
C SER A 300 12.13 21.64 -13.69
N ASP A 301 11.63 20.91 -12.70
CA ASP A 301 12.04 21.07 -11.30
C ASP A 301 13.29 20.22 -10.95
N THR A 302 13.66 19.30 -11.85
CA THR A 302 14.77 18.35 -11.67
C THR A 302 15.78 18.55 -12.76
N THR A 303 17.04 18.84 -12.43
CA THR A 303 18.10 18.80 -13.43
C THR A 303 18.45 17.33 -13.70
N CYS A 304 17.84 16.76 -14.71
CA CYS A 304 18.20 15.42 -15.21
C CYS A 304 19.32 15.57 -16.21
N VAL A 305 20.50 15.05 -15.92
CA VAL A 305 21.58 14.88 -16.91
C VAL A 305 21.42 13.50 -17.51
N ILE A 306 21.14 13.44 -18.80
CA ILE A 306 21.19 12.19 -19.56
C ILE A 306 22.67 12.01 -19.93
N SER A 307 23.35 11.10 -19.26
CA SER A 307 24.68 10.63 -19.68
C SER A 307 24.53 9.46 -20.65
N ASP A 308 25.56 9.14 -21.42
CA ASP A 308 25.58 7.99 -22.31
C ASP A 308 25.33 6.66 -21.57
N ASP A 309 25.50 6.65 -20.25
CA ASP A 309 25.27 5.51 -19.34
C ASP A 309 23.86 5.48 -18.71
N GLY A 310 22.95 6.40 -19.05
CA GLY A 310 21.59 6.48 -18.53
C GLY A 310 21.23 7.81 -17.89
N VAL A 311 20.00 7.91 -17.36
CA VAL A 311 19.48 9.13 -16.73
C VAL A 311 20.07 9.28 -15.32
N ALA A 312 20.91 10.28 -15.11
CA ALA A 312 21.35 10.68 -13.77
C ALA A 312 20.58 11.93 -13.30
N ILE A 313 19.99 11.87 -12.11
CA ILE A 313 19.39 13.03 -11.45
C ILE A 313 20.50 13.73 -10.69
N VAL A 314 20.94 14.91 -11.18
CA VAL A 314 22.11 15.63 -10.65
C VAL A 314 21.73 16.63 -9.56
N ALA A 315 20.55 17.25 -9.63
CA ALA A 315 20.08 18.17 -8.61
C ALA A 315 18.55 18.25 -8.58
N LEU A 316 18.00 18.39 -7.39
CA LEU A 316 16.61 18.75 -7.16
C LEU A 316 16.57 20.22 -6.76
N HIS A 317 15.88 21.07 -7.51
CA HIS A 317 15.63 22.46 -7.13
C HIS A 317 14.33 22.51 -6.31
N GLY A 318 14.43 22.89 -5.02
CA GLY A 318 13.31 22.95 -4.08
C GLY A 318 13.24 21.78 -3.10
N ASP A 319 12.36 21.87 -2.09
CA ASP A 319 12.17 20.88 -1.00
C ASP A 319 11.63 19.50 -1.47
N MET A 320 12.33 18.86 -2.41
CA MET A 320 12.02 17.50 -2.81
C MET A 320 12.88 16.53 -2.02
N SER A 321 12.27 15.78 -1.12
CA SER A 321 12.95 14.70 -0.41
C SER A 321 13.24 13.55 -1.36
N CYS A 322 14.49 13.43 -1.79
CA CYS A 322 14.98 12.24 -2.46
C CYS A 322 15.23 11.16 -1.39
N SER A 323 14.38 10.16 -1.31
CA SER A 323 14.68 8.97 -0.52
C SER A 323 15.46 8.00 -1.40
N VAL A 324 16.77 8.20 -1.49
CA VAL A 324 17.69 7.13 -1.88
C VAL A 324 17.79 6.20 -0.68
N ALA A 325 17.37 4.98 -0.82
CA ALA A 325 17.49 3.93 0.22
C ALA A 325 18.81 3.21 0.04
#